data_09dc7ad5a4c68780a1e23f3d3afb19f2
#
_entry.id   09dc7ad5a4c68780a1e23f3d3afb19f2
#
_cell.length_a   1.000
_cell.length_b   1.000
_cell.length_c   1.000
_cell.angle_alpha   90.00
_cell.angle_beta   90.00
_cell.angle_gamma   90.00
#
_symmetry.space_group_name_H-M   'P 1'
#
loop_
_entity.id
_entity.type
_entity.pdbx_description
1 polymer ?
#
loop_
_entity_poly.entity_id
_entity_poly.type
_entity_poly.pdbx_seq_one_letter_code
_entity_poly.pdbx_strand_id
1 'polypeptide(L)'
;MKLEGREKRIVLFLIIFLGTYGAWMMLYHGLIHPWGKLDTLVINDSSLWALWVLEHLGFDTFQGNHETIRTIGISGTHGLWIGDPCNGITLFALFTFFILAYPGAWKHKTWFIPLGITLIHVLNIFRIVALCIITLKAPDWLDFNHTYLFQTLMYGFIFVLWYLWIRKFSPRKIESDPK
;
A
#
# COMPACT_ATOMS: atom_id res chain seq x y z
N MET A 1 18.52 -14.89 29.84
CA MET A 1 17.25 -15.48 29.48
C MET A 1 17.45 -16.29 28.19
N LYS A 2 17.41 -17.64 28.26
CA LYS A 2 17.54 -18.48 27.05
C LYS A 2 16.15 -18.52 26.40
N LEU A 3 16.02 -17.87 25.24
CA LEU A 3 14.78 -17.92 24.44
C LEU A 3 14.51 -19.36 24.01
N GLU A 4 13.26 -19.82 24.16
CA GLU A 4 12.82 -21.11 23.61
C GLU A 4 12.75 -21.08 22.09
N GLY A 5 12.71 -22.22 21.41
CA GLY A 5 12.81 -22.31 19.97
C GLY A 5 11.72 -21.53 19.18
N ARG A 6 10.52 -21.34 19.78
CA ARG A 6 9.44 -20.52 19.21
C ARG A 6 9.73 -19.03 19.32
N GLU A 7 10.20 -18.59 20.47
CA GLU A 7 10.57 -17.19 20.72
C GLU A 7 11.70 -16.75 19.80
N LYS A 8 12.73 -17.60 19.65
CA LYS A 8 13.84 -17.34 18.72
C LYS A 8 13.35 -17.10 17.29
N ARG A 9 12.40 -17.88 16.80
CA ARG A 9 11.84 -17.72 15.44
C ARG A 9 11.08 -16.42 15.29
N ILE A 10 10.29 -16.03 16.30
CA ILE A 10 9.57 -14.75 16.29
C ILE A 10 10.55 -13.58 16.30
N VAL A 11 11.55 -13.61 17.17
CA VAL A 11 12.56 -12.57 17.24
C VAL A 11 13.36 -12.46 15.94
N LEU A 12 13.76 -13.59 15.36
CA LEU A 12 14.46 -13.60 14.07
C LEU A 12 13.60 -13.03 12.95
N PHE A 13 12.31 -13.40 12.88
CA PHE A 13 11.36 -12.84 11.93
C PHE A 13 11.28 -11.31 12.09
N LEU A 14 11.11 -10.81 13.32
CA LEU A 14 11.02 -9.38 13.58
C LEU A 14 12.31 -8.64 13.19
N ILE A 15 13.47 -9.20 13.50
CA ILE A 15 14.77 -8.61 13.12
C ILE A 15 14.89 -8.54 11.59
N ILE A 16 14.57 -9.62 10.88
CA ILE A 16 14.63 -9.64 9.41
C ILE A 16 13.63 -8.65 8.81
N PHE A 17 12.38 -8.66 9.28
CA PHE A 17 11.33 -7.78 8.77
C PHE A 17 11.66 -6.31 9.01
N LEU A 18 11.95 -5.93 10.25
CA LEU A 18 12.24 -4.54 10.61
C LEU A 18 13.56 -4.06 9.98
N GLY A 19 14.56 -4.93 9.93
CA GLY A 19 15.86 -4.62 9.33
C GLY A 19 15.75 -4.40 7.80
N THR A 20 15.05 -5.28 7.09
CA THR A 20 14.88 -5.15 5.63
C THR A 20 13.97 -3.99 5.27
N TYR A 21 12.89 -3.78 6.03
CA TYR A 21 12.00 -2.65 5.83
C TYR A 21 12.69 -1.31 6.17
N GLY A 22 13.46 -1.26 7.26
CA GLY A 22 14.26 -0.09 7.62
C GLY A 22 15.33 0.24 6.58
N ALA A 23 16.05 -0.77 6.07
CA ALA A 23 17.01 -0.59 4.98
C ALA A 23 16.33 -0.07 3.70
N TRP A 24 15.14 -0.59 3.37
CA TRP A 24 14.34 -0.05 2.27
C TRP A 24 13.97 1.41 2.49
N MET A 25 13.49 1.79 3.68
CA MET A 25 13.10 3.17 3.97
C MET A 25 14.29 4.13 3.83
N MET A 26 15.49 3.71 4.28
CA MET A 26 16.72 4.49 4.08
C MET A 26 17.05 4.64 2.60
N LEU A 27 16.98 3.55 1.82
CA LEU A 27 17.21 3.56 0.38
C LEU A 27 16.17 4.42 -0.36
N TYR A 28 14.91 4.26 0.00
CA TYR A 28 13.82 5.00 -0.61
C TYR A 28 13.95 6.49 -0.37
N HIS A 29 14.08 6.93 0.87
CA HIS A 29 14.19 8.35 1.19
C HIS A 29 15.55 8.97 0.82
N GLY A 30 16.62 8.18 0.83
CA GLY A 30 17.97 8.67 0.51
C GLY A 30 18.29 8.74 -0.99
N LEU A 31 17.71 7.85 -1.79
CA LEU A 31 18.07 7.72 -3.22
C LEU A 31 16.85 7.75 -4.15
N ILE A 32 15.83 6.91 -3.90
CA ILE A 32 14.73 6.70 -4.87
C ILE A 32 13.79 7.89 -4.89
N HIS A 33 13.35 8.36 -3.74
CA HIS A 33 12.44 9.50 -3.62
C HIS A 33 13.08 10.82 -4.10
N PRO A 34 14.33 11.19 -3.79
CA PRO A 34 14.97 12.35 -4.39
C PRO A 34 15.12 12.28 -5.92
N TRP A 35 15.24 11.06 -6.47
CA TRP A 35 15.23 10.85 -7.92
C TRP A 35 13.84 11.09 -8.54
N GLY A 36 12.77 10.90 -7.78
CA GLY A 36 11.38 11.25 -8.08
C GLY A 36 10.69 10.44 -9.18
N LYS A 37 11.42 9.68 -9.98
CA LYS A 37 10.85 8.98 -11.15
C LYS A 37 9.87 7.88 -10.76
N LEU A 38 10.18 7.12 -9.71
CA LEU A 38 9.30 6.04 -9.26
C LEU A 38 7.98 6.59 -8.70
N ASP A 39 8.06 7.64 -7.87
CA ASP A 39 6.90 8.31 -7.31
C ASP A 39 6.01 8.87 -8.41
N THR A 40 6.62 9.56 -9.38
CA THR A 40 5.92 10.13 -10.53
C THR A 40 5.23 9.05 -11.37
N LEU A 41 5.89 7.92 -11.65
CA LEU A 41 5.30 6.83 -12.42
C LEU A 41 4.07 6.26 -11.71
N VAL A 42 4.16 5.96 -10.41
CA VAL A 42 3.06 5.37 -9.65
C VAL A 42 1.92 6.36 -9.45
N ILE A 43 2.23 7.65 -9.22
CA ILE A 43 1.21 8.70 -9.12
C ILE A 43 0.47 8.88 -10.44
N ASN A 44 1.20 8.99 -11.56
CA ASN A 44 0.59 9.13 -12.89
C ASN A 44 -0.32 7.94 -13.22
N ASP A 45 0.15 6.71 -12.97
CA ASP A 45 -0.64 5.51 -13.20
C ASP A 45 -1.91 5.50 -12.33
N SER A 46 -1.79 5.75 -11.03
CA SER A 46 -2.94 5.83 -10.12
C SER A 46 -3.93 6.94 -10.51
N SER A 47 -3.41 8.09 -10.96
CA SER A 47 -4.23 9.24 -11.40
C SER A 47 -5.00 8.93 -12.67
N LEU A 48 -4.35 8.34 -13.68
CA LEU A 48 -5.00 7.94 -14.93
C LEU A 48 -6.12 6.92 -14.71
N TRP A 49 -5.86 5.90 -13.90
CA TRP A 49 -6.89 4.92 -13.55
C TRP A 49 -8.03 5.54 -12.74
N ALA A 50 -7.74 6.47 -11.82
CA ALA A 50 -8.78 7.15 -11.05
C ALA A 50 -9.65 8.04 -11.95
N LEU A 51 -9.07 8.79 -12.89
CA LEU A 51 -9.79 9.57 -13.89
C LEU A 51 -10.66 8.66 -14.76
N TRP A 52 -10.11 7.57 -15.27
CA TRP A 52 -10.84 6.61 -16.07
C TRP A 52 -12.07 6.06 -15.34
N VAL A 53 -11.93 5.70 -14.05
CA VAL A 53 -13.07 5.24 -13.23
C VAL A 53 -14.11 6.34 -13.05
N LEU A 54 -13.68 7.57 -12.74
CA LEU A 54 -14.60 8.71 -12.54
C LEU A 54 -15.40 9.01 -13.82
N GLU A 55 -14.76 9.00 -14.98
CA GLU A 55 -15.43 9.21 -16.29
C GLU A 55 -16.46 8.11 -16.57
N HIS A 56 -16.14 6.84 -16.27
CA HIS A 56 -17.10 5.73 -16.43
C HIS A 56 -18.27 5.80 -15.43
N LEU A 57 -18.08 6.51 -14.31
CA LEU A 57 -19.18 6.82 -13.37
C LEU A 57 -20.01 8.03 -13.82
N GLY A 58 -19.68 8.66 -14.96
CA GLY A 58 -20.42 9.78 -15.55
C GLY A 58 -20.03 11.15 -15.01
N PHE A 59 -18.85 11.29 -14.39
CA PHE A 59 -18.35 12.58 -13.94
C PHE A 59 -17.48 13.22 -15.03
N ASP A 60 -17.65 14.55 -15.24
CA ASP A 60 -16.68 15.34 -15.99
C ASP A 60 -15.44 15.55 -15.14
N THR A 61 -14.29 15.14 -15.66
CA THR A 61 -13.04 15.18 -14.91
C THR A 61 -12.08 16.23 -15.46
N PHE A 62 -11.12 16.62 -14.64
CA PHE A 62 -10.00 17.44 -15.07
C PHE A 62 -8.71 16.95 -14.43
N GLN A 63 -7.58 17.24 -15.09
CA GLN A 63 -6.24 17.03 -14.57
C GLN A 63 -5.45 18.33 -14.65
N GLY A 64 -4.71 18.63 -13.58
CA GLY A 64 -3.79 19.77 -13.53
C GLY A 64 -2.38 19.32 -13.81
N ASN A 65 -1.66 20.17 -14.55
CA ASN A 65 -0.26 20.07 -14.93
C ASN A 65 0.11 18.90 -15.89
N HIS A 66 0.86 19.23 -16.97
CA HIS A 66 1.07 18.32 -18.07
C HIS A 66 2.26 17.35 -17.91
N GLU A 67 3.23 17.65 -17.03
CA GLU A 67 4.42 16.82 -16.86
C GLU A 67 4.23 15.72 -15.79
N THR A 68 3.49 16.01 -14.71
CA THR A 68 3.13 15.06 -13.67
C THR A 68 1.67 15.28 -13.30
N ILE A 69 0.84 14.23 -13.41
CA ILE A 69 -0.59 14.30 -13.09
C ILE A 69 -0.75 14.21 -11.56
N ARG A 70 -0.40 15.28 -10.85
CA ARG A 70 -0.51 15.34 -9.40
C ARG A 70 -1.83 15.95 -8.90
N THR A 71 -2.54 16.66 -9.76
CA THR A 71 -3.85 17.22 -9.43
C THR A 71 -4.90 16.65 -10.35
N ILE A 72 -5.89 15.99 -9.78
CA ILE A 72 -7.04 15.46 -10.51
C ILE A 72 -8.32 15.84 -9.77
N GLY A 73 -9.44 15.85 -10.46
CA GLY A 73 -10.72 16.16 -9.83
C GLY A 73 -11.90 16.04 -10.75
N ILE A 74 -13.07 16.31 -10.18
CA ILE A 74 -14.34 16.42 -10.88
C ILE A 74 -14.56 17.90 -11.17
N SER A 75 -15.02 18.24 -12.40
CA SER A 75 -15.28 19.61 -12.83
C SER A 75 -16.21 20.33 -11.84
N GLY A 76 -15.85 21.57 -11.49
CA GLY A 76 -16.52 22.34 -10.45
C GLY A 76 -15.97 22.19 -9.03
N THR A 77 -14.94 21.38 -8.83
CA THR A 77 -14.20 21.26 -7.55
C THR A 77 -12.81 21.88 -7.64
N HIS A 78 -12.16 22.10 -6.49
CA HIS A 78 -10.75 22.53 -6.45
C HIS A 78 -9.76 21.42 -6.83
N GLY A 79 -10.25 20.20 -7.02
CA GLY A 79 -9.45 19.00 -7.26
C GLY A 79 -8.74 18.48 -6.00
N LEU A 80 -8.13 17.30 -6.17
CA LEU A 80 -7.34 16.61 -5.16
C LEU A 80 -5.88 16.59 -5.60
N TRP A 81 -4.98 17.09 -4.75
CA TRP A 81 -3.55 16.96 -4.96
C TRP A 81 -3.03 15.63 -4.41
N ILE A 82 -2.40 14.83 -5.28
CA ILE A 82 -1.87 13.51 -4.93
C ILE A 82 -0.38 13.67 -4.59
N GLY A 83 -0.09 13.71 -3.30
CA GLY A 83 1.28 13.75 -2.79
C GLY A 83 1.97 12.38 -2.78
N ASP A 84 3.30 12.40 -2.61
CA ASP A 84 4.11 11.18 -2.54
C ASP A 84 3.68 10.20 -1.42
N PRO A 85 3.19 10.65 -0.24
CA PRO A 85 2.63 9.73 0.75
C PRO A 85 1.38 8.96 0.29
N CYS A 86 0.73 9.42 -0.79
CA CYS A 86 -0.49 8.82 -1.33
C CYS A 86 -0.22 7.85 -2.49
N ASN A 87 1.04 7.63 -2.91
CA ASN A 87 1.38 6.75 -4.02
C ASN A 87 1.30 5.25 -3.68
N GLY A 88 1.27 4.89 -2.40
CA GLY A 88 1.18 3.50 -1.94
C GLY A 88 2.50 2.73 -1.91
N ILE A 89 3.63 3.29 -2.38
CA ILE A 89 4.93 2.61 -2.45
C ILE A 89 5.37 2.09 -1.08
N THR A 90 5.17 2.89 -0.03
CA THR A 90 5.49 2.49 1.34
C THR A 90 4.66 1.29 1.80
N LEU A 91 3.39 1.21 1.38
CA LEU A 91 2.49 0.08 1.68
C LEU A 91 2.89 -1.17 0.89
N PHE A 92 3.29 -1.01 -0.38
CA PHE A 92 3.83 -2.13 -1.18
C PHE A 92 5.08 -2.72 -0.53
N ALA A 93 5.99 -1.87 -0.07
CA ALA A 93 7.20 -2.27 0.63
C ALA A 93 6.86 -2.97 1.95
N LEU A 94 6.02 -2.37 2.77
CA LEU A 94 5.58 -2.94 4.05
C LEU A 94 5.00 -4.34 3.88
N PHE A 95 4.08 -4.51 2.93
CA PHE A 95 3.48 -5.80 2.59
C PHE A 95 4.54 -6.80 2.11
N THR A 96 5.38 -6.40 1.16
CA THR A 96 6.37 -7.27 0.51
C THR A 96 7.41 -7.79 1.51
N PHE A 97 7.99 -6.91 2.31
CA PHE A 97 9.03 -7.30 3.26
C PHE A 97 8.50 -8.19 4.38
N PHE A 98 7.24 -7.99 4.79
CA PHE A 98 6.60 -8.93 5.71
C PHE A 98 6.50 -10.33 5.10
N ILE A 99 5.99 -10.45 3.86
CA ILE A 99 5.85 -11.76 3.19
C ILE A 99 7.22 -12.41 2.96
N LEU A 100 8.24 -11.62 2.60
CA LEU A 100 9.60 -12.11 2.40
C LEU A 100 10.22 -12.64 3.71
N ALA A 101 10.06 -11.91 4.80
CA ALA A 101 10.60 -12.27 6.11
C ALA A 101 9.85 -13.45 6.75
N TYR A 102 8.53 -13.54 6.53
CA TYR A 102 7.71 -14.58 7.14
C TYR A 102 7.97 -15.97 6.53
N PRO A 103 8.04 -17.04 7.36
CA PRO A 103 8.23 -18.40 6.86
C PRO A 103 7.18 -18.84 5.85
N GLY A 104 7.61 -19.42 4.74
CA GLY A 104 6.74 -19.93 3.69
C GLY A 104 7.53 -20.35 2.46
N ALA A 105 6.95 -21.23 1.63
CA ALA A 105 7.60 -21.69 0.41
C ALA A 105 7.73 -20.57 -0.63
N TRP A 106 8.91 -20.43 -1.22
CA TRP A 106 9.19 -19.42 -2.25
C TRP A 106 8.21 -19.46 -3.41
N LYS A 107 7.79 -20.65 -3.83
CA LYS A 107 6.76 -20.84 -4.87
C LYS A 107 5.46 -20.06 -4.60
N HIS A 108 5.07 -19.93 -3.34
CA HIS A 108 3.88 -19.15 -3.00
C HIS A 108 4.18 -17.65 -2.91
N LYS A 109 5.39 -17.25 -2.49
CA LYS A 109 5.79 -15.84 -2.43
C LYS A 109 5.82 -15.19 -3.80
N THR A 110 6.33 -15.90 -4.82
CA THR A 110 6.50 -15.35 -6.17
C THR A 110 5.21 -14.92 -6.86
N TRP A 111 4.08 -15.51 -6.55
CA TRP A 111 2.80 -15.08 -7.09
C TRP A 111 1.98 -14.24 -6.09
N PHE A 112 2.11 -14.52 -4.78
CA PHE A 112 1.32 -13.81 -3.77
C PHE A 112 1.78 -12.35 -3.59
N ILE A 113 3.08 -12.08 -3.72
CA ILE A 113 3.62 -10.71 -3.64
C ILE A 113 3.09 -9.84 -4.78
N PRO A 114 3.23 -10.20 -6.07
CA PRO A 114 2.65 -9.40 -7.15
C PRO A 114 1.15 -9.23 -7.04
N LEU A 115 0.42 -10.29 -6.69
CA LEU A 115 -1.03 -10.21 -6.48
C LEU A 115 -1.38 -9.21 -5.36
N GLY A 116 -0.69 -9.29 -4.22
CA GLY A 116 -0.94 -8.39 -3.09
C GLY A 116 -0.63 -6.93 -3.43
N ILE A 117 0.49 -6.67 -4.13
CA ILE A 117 0.83 -5.33 -4.63
C ILE A 117 -0.28 -4.81 -5.55
N THR A 118 -0.73 -5.61 -6.51
CA THR A 118 -1.83 -5.24 -7.42
C THR A 118 -3.12 -4.91 -6.65
N LEU A 119 -3.50 -5.73 -5.67
CA LEU A 119 -4.70 -5.50 -4.88
C LEU A 119 -4.59 -4.23 -4.02
N ILE A 120 -3.43 -3.97 -3.41
CA ILE A 120 -3.18 -2.74 -2.65
C ILE A 120 -3.22 -1.52 -3.59
N HIS A 121 -2.66 -1.64 -4.80
CA HIS A 121 -2.69 -0.58 -5.81
C HIS A 121 -4.11 -0.25 -6.27
N VAL A 122 -4.91 -1.28 -6.60
CA VAL A 122 -6.32 -1.13 -6.96
C VAL A 122 -7.10 -0.45 -5.82
N LEU A 123 -6.89 -0.88 -4.57
CA LEU A 123 -7.53 -0.25 -3.42
C LEU A 123 -7.11 1.22 -3.27
N ASN A 124 -5.85 1.55 -3.56
CA ASN A 124 -5.37 2.93 -3.56
C ASN A 124 -6.04 3.78 -4.64
N ILE A 125 -6.26 3.25 -5.84
CA ILE A 125 -7.02 3.92 -6.90
C ILE A 125 -8.45 4.20 -6.43
N PHE A 126 -9.14 3.21 -5.85
CA PHE A 126 -10.49 3.42 -5.29
C PHE A 126 -10.51 4.48 -4.18
N ARG A 127 -9.47 4.54 -3.35
CA ARG A 127 -9.29 5.60 -2.36
C ARG A 127 -9.25 6.98 -3.03
N ILE A 128 -8.47 7.14 -4.09
CA ILE A 128 -8.35 8.41 -4.83
C ILE A 128 -9.71 8.80 -5.44
N VAL A 129 -10.39 7.86 -6.09
CA VAL A 129 -11.75 8.07 -6.64
C VAL A 129 -12.72 8.52 -5.56
N ALA A 130 -12.74 7.83 -4.42
CA ALA A 130 -13.61 8.19 -3.31
C ALA A 130 -13.31 9.58 -2.75
N LEU A 131 -12.03 9.96 -2.62
CA LEU A 131 -11.63 11.30 -2.19
C LEU A 131 -12.08 12.38 -3.18
N CYS A 132 -11.99 12.15 -4.49
CA CYS A 132 -12.52 13.07 -5.50
C CYS A 132 -14.04 13.27 -5.36
N ILE A 133 -14.78 12.19 -5.09
CA ILE A 133 -16.24 12.26 -4.89
C ILE A 133 -16.56 12.99 -3.56
N ILE A 134 -15.78 12.77 -2.51
CA ILE A 134 -15.93 13.47 -1.22
C ILE A 134 -15.65 14.97 -1.40
N THR A 135 -14.63 15.35 -2.18
CA THR A 135 -14.35 16.76 -2.49
C THR A 135 -15.53 17.46 -3.16
N LEU A 136 -16.30 16.72 -3.98
CA LEU A 136 -17.51 17.25 -4.64
C LEU A 136 -18.72 17.35 -3.68
N LYS A 137 -18.96 16.30 -2.88
CA LYS A 137 -20.23 16.15 -2.14
C LYS A 137 -20.16 16.59 -0.68
N ALA A 138 -18.98 16.50 -0.05
CA ALA A 138 -18.79 16.73 1.37
C ALA A 138 -17.34 17.20 1.67
N PRO A 139 -16.91 18.36 1.15
CA PRO A 139 -15.53 18.83 1.23
C PRO A 139 -15.03 18.96 2.69
N ASP A 140 -15.89 19.29 3.64
CA ASP A 140 -15.54 19.41 5.06
C ASP A 140 -15.06 18.07 5.69
N TRP A 141 -15.42 16.94 5.08
CA TRP A 141 -15.04 15.61 5.53
C TRP A 141 -13.77 15.07 4.86
N LEU A 142 -13.16 15.83 3.95
CA LEU A 142 -12.02 15.40 3.16
C LEU A 142 -10.84 15.01 4.05
N ASP A 143 -10.44 15.91 4.95
CA ASP A 143 -9.27 15.69 5.82
C ASP A 143 -9.47 14.49 6.77
N PHE A 144 -10.66 14.36 7.34
CA PHE A 144 -10.98 13.21 8.18
C PHE A 144 -10.90 11.89 7.41
N ASN A 145 -11.52 11.83 6.24
CA ASN A 145 -11.50 10.63 5.41
C ASN A 145 -10.08 10.30 4.92
N HIS A 146 -9.34 11.31 4.46
CA HIS A 146 -7.98 11.15 3.99
C HIS A 146 -7.04 10.64 5.08
N THR A 147 -7.09 11.25 6.27
CA THR A 147 -6.13 11.01 7.35
C THR A 147 -6.48 9.77 8.18
N TYR A 148 -7.75 9.53 8.46
CA TYR A 148 -8.15 8.46 9.40
C TYR A 148 -8.81 7.28 8.71
N LEU A 149 -9.90 7.52 7.96
CA LEU A 149 -10.69 6.43 7.42
C LEU A 149 -9.91 5.59 6.41
N PHE A 150 -9.37 6.25 5.39
CA PHE A 150 -8.67 5.53 4.33
C PHE A 150 -7.32 4.95 4.76
N GLN A 151 -6.59 5.61 5.66
CA GLN A 151 -5.38 5.01 6.21
C GLN A 151 -5.71 3.73 6.99
N THR A 152 -6.72 3.78 7.88
CA THR A 152 -7.15 2.59 8.63
C THR A 152 -7.58 1.48 7.71
N LEU A 153 -8.32 1.78 6.64
CA LEU A 153 -8.77 0.81 5.66
C LEU A 153 -7.59 0.16 4.91
N MET A 154 -6.61 0.96 4.47
CA MET A 154 -5.43 0.47 3.77
C MET A 154 -4.58 -0.46 4.64
N TYR A 155 -4.27 -0.06 5.88
CA TYR A 155 -3.54 -0.91 6.81
C TYR A 155 -4.34 -2.16 7.20
N GLY A 156 -5.65 -2.02 7.45
CA GLY A 156 -6.54 -3.14 7.72
C GLY A 156 -6.54 -4.18 6.60
N PHE A 157 -6.55 -3.72 5.34
CA PHE A 157 -6.47 -4.59 4.18
C PHE A 157 -5.13 -5.35 4.11
N ILE A 158 -4.01 -4.68 4.39
CA ILE A 158 -2.69 -5.32 4.47
C ILE A 158 -2.68 -6.39 5.57
N PHE A 159 -3.26 -6.11 6.75
CA PHE A 159 -3.39 -7.11 7.81
C PHE A 159 -4.21 -8.32 7.39
N VAL A 160 -5.28 -8.13 6.62
CA VAL A 160 -6.06 -9.25 6.05
C VAL A 160 -5.18 -10.09 5.09
N LEU A 161 -4.40 -9.47 4.22
CA LEU A 161 -3.48 -10.18 3.33
C LEU A 161 -2.41 -10.96 4.11
N TRP A 162 -1.84 -10.37 5.17
CA TRP A 162 -0.89 -11.05 6.07
C TRP A 162 -1.53 -12.23 6.78
N TYR A 163 -2.74 -12.06 7.31
CA TYR A 163 -3.49 -13.14 7.94
C TYR A 163 -3.75 -14.31 6.97
N LEU A 164 -4.15 -14.00 5.72
CA LEU A 164 -4.34 -15.00 4.68
C LEU A 164 -3.05 -15.75 4.36
N TRP A 165 -1.91 -15.04 4.30
CA TRP A 165 -0.61 -15.65 4.12
C TRP A 165 -0.27 -16.61 5.24
N ILE A 166 -0.37 -16.16 6.48
CA ILE A 166 -0.06 -16.95 7.66
C ILE A 166 -0.94 -18.21 7.71
N ARG A 167 -2.24 -18.06 7.48
CA ARG A 167 -3.19 -19.16 7.58
C ARG A 167 -3.05 -20.21 6.48
N LYS A 168 -2.77 -19.77 5.23
CA LYS A 168 -2.80 -20.67 4.06
C LYS A 168 -1.42 -21.18 3.66
N PHE A 169 -0.37 -20.40 3.80
CA PHE A 169 0.93 -20.65 3.20
C PHE A 169 2.07 -20.81 4.22
N SER A 170 1.83 -20.51 5.49
CA SER A 170 2.80 -20.79 6.54
C SER A 170 2.83 -22.29 6.87
N PRO A 171 4.03 -22.89 7.06
CA PRO A 171 4.12 -24.28 7.49
C PRO A 171 3.46 -24.46 8.85
N ARG A 172 2.48 -25.36 8.94
CA ARG A 172 1.75 -25.71 10.19
C ARG A 172 2.61 -26.29 11.32
N LYS A 173 3.92 -26.45 11.12
CA LYS A 173 4.86 -27.02 12.10
C LYS A 173 5.16 -26.13 13.33
N ILE A 174 4.37 -25.09 13.57
CA ILE A 174 4.52 -24.28 14.80
C ILE A 174 3.74 -24.89 15.97
N GLU A 175 2.82 -25.82 15.71
CA GLU A 175 1.82 -26.26 16.72
C GLU A 175 2.00 -27.70 17.24
N SER A 176 2.96 -28.47 16.74
CA SER A 176 3.20 -29.81 17.23
C SER A 176 4.70 -30.09 17.42
N ASP A 177 5.22 -29.64 18.55
CA ASP A 177 6.31 -30.33 19.23
C ASP A 177 5.71 -30.89 20.54
N PRO A 178 5.29 -32.15 20.57
CA PRO A 178 4.96 -32.81 21.82
C PRO A 178 6.30 -33.22 22.45
N LYS A 179 6.60 -32.61 23.60
CA LYS A 179 7.53 -33.02 24.67
C LYS A 179 8.75 -33.86 24.32
#